data_d25f012cfb839c6e4e2f8f30fdc66aea
#
_entry.id   d25f012cfb839c6e4e2f8f30fdc66aea
#
_cell.length_a   1.000
_cell.length_b   1.000
_cell.length_c   1.000
_cell.angle_alpha   90.00
_cell.angle_beta   90.00
_cell.angle_gamma   90.00
#
_symmetry.space_group_name_H-M   'P 1'
#
loop_
_entity.id
_entity.type
_entity.pdbx_description
1 polymer ?
#
loop_
_entity_poly.entity_id
_entity_poly.type
_entity_poly.pdbx_seq_one_letter_code
_entity_poly.pdbx_strand_id
1 'polypeptide(L)'
;KDKYQVDQIHPFSTFIDNPYLIAYEMLNGVDKKLITGNITATYNFNNNFEMMLRSGIEITDEERTTKRPYSSANYLQGYYREQYIKNSEYNTDLLFTYKSNFGKWGVSASAGGNIRANEYVLNDYRAIGLRVPGIYQLTNAISLNTRIAQPNDKETNSVYGLASFNYDNIWFVDFTARNDWSSTLPKANRSYFYPSVATSLILSDVLKMKSKNWNYWKLRASWSQVGNDTQPYKLQQFYNTSDFVGSAENIANFQNPNLKPEMNQNIEAGMDFSFFKNRLTYNVTVYQNSTKDQIVNVPSLIETGYSTRTINAGEVRNRGIEMTLNAFPVKNKNFQWNVTANWSMNKNRIMSLPAEFQGEPYTMGSVGGVVFFNAVVGGSLGDMYGYKLQYAPDGQVIFGSDGLTAKSTEIEYVGNAYAKWRGGLQNAFKYKNFSLSFSFDGQYGGRVYSQSHHKMSEQGKLTHTLVGRDNPNGTIVGVGVIQNAYGSYSPNTKAVTLTSYYADYYRRANVETNSFDASYLKLREANITFYFPKPIVQS
;
A
#
# COMPACT_ATOMS: atom_id res chain seq x y z
N LYS A 1 16.86 12.08 36.32
CA LYS A 1 17.42 10.73 36.19
C LYS A 1 18.51 10.75 35.12
N ASP A 2 19.61 10.06 35.38
CA ASP A 2 20.71 9.94 34.45
C ASP A 2 20.20 9.26 33.16
N LYS A 3 20.46 9.88 32.00
CA LYS A 3 20.10 9.33 30.68
C LYS A 3 20.79 7.99 30.38
N TYR A 4 21.82 7.66 31.13
CA TYR A 4 22.57 6.40 31.00
C TYR A 4 22.06 5.29 31.91
N GLN A 5 20.96 5.52 32.65
CA GLN A 5 20.41 4.51 33.51
C GLN A 5 19.80 3.38 32.68
N VAL A 6 20.38 2.20 32.75
CA VAL A 6 19.94 1.00 32.01
C VAL A 6 18.75 0.30 32.66
N ASP A 7 18.43 0.64 33.92
CA ASP A 7 17.30 0.08 34.65
C ASP A 7 16.13 1.06 34.72
N GLN A 8 14.92 0.53 34.60
CA GLN A 8 13.67 1.28 34.70
C GLN A 8 13.15 1.22 36.15
N ILE A 9 13.72 2.07 37.06
CA ILE A 9 13.36 2.08 38.50
C ILE A 9 11.88 2.43 38.70
N HIS A 10 11.33 3.31 37.87
CA HIS A 10 9.93 3.70 37.91
C HIS A 10 9.33 3.52 36.51
N PRO A 11 8.77 2.33 36.19
CA PRO A 11 8.11 2.10 34.93
C PRO A 11 6.88 3.01 34.82
N PHE A 12 6.58 3.43 33.59
CA PHE A 12 5.42 4.28 33.32
C PHE A 12 4.11 3.51 33.56
N SER A 13 4.13 2.21 33.24
CA SER A 13 3.06 1.25 33.55
C SER A 13 3.63 -0.16 33.56
N THR A 14 2.80 -1.16 33.90
CA THR A 14 3.19 -2.58 33.88
C THR A 14 3.49 -3.12 32.47
N PHE A 15 3.05 -2.44 31.40
CA PHE A 15 3.25 -2.89 30.00
C PHE A 15 3.72 -1.78 29.06
N ILE A 16 3.94 -0.57 29.53
CA ILE A 16 4.49 0.54 28.76
C ILE A 16 5.77 1.02 29.43
N ASP A 17 6.85 0.94 28.70
CA ASP A 17 8.14 1.43 29.17
C ASP A 17 8.18 2.94 29.30
N ASN A 18 9.08 3.46 30.15
CA ASN A 18 9.32 4.88 30.28
C ASN A 18 9.70 5.48 28.92
N PRO A 19 9.05 6.57 28.45
CA PRO A 19 9.36 7.20 27.16
C PRO A 19 10.84 7.56 26.96
N TYR A 20 11.53 7.94 28.03
CA TYR A 20 12.99 8.22 27.96
C TYR A 20 13.82 6.94 27.78
N LEU A 21 13.42 5.83 28.44
CA LEU A 21 14.04 4.53 28.22
C LEU A 21 13.86 4.09 26.75
N ILE A 22 12.66 4.25 26.21
CA ILE A 22 12.38 3.93 24.80
C ILE A 22 13.24 4.79 23.87
N ALA A 23 13.30 6.11 24.11
CA ALA A 23 13.95 7.04 23.20
C ALA A 23 15.49 6.94 23.22
N TYR A 24 16.08 6.61 24.35
CA TYR A 24 17.54 6.66 24.53
C TYR A 24 18.21 5.29 24.65
N GLU A 25 17.46 4.25 25.05
CA GLU A 25 18.04 2.93 25.31
C GLU A 25 17.50 1.83 24.39
N MET A 26 16.23 1.92 23.95
CA MET A 26 15.63 0.93 23.04
C MET A 26 15.96 1.24 21.59
N LEU A 27 17.22 1.15 21.25
CA LEU A 27 17.70 1.58 19.95
C LEU A 27 17.65 0.43 18.93
N ASN A 28 17.25 0.76 17.70
CA ASN A 28 17.37 -0.09 16.54
C ASN A 28 18.37 0.55 15.58
N GLY A 29 19.38 -0.22 15.17
CA GLY A 29 20.35 0.21 14.17
C GLY A 29 20.10 -0.49 12.83
N VAL A 30 20.36 0.20 11.73
CA VAL A 30 20.37 -0.37 10.38
C VAL A 30 21.60 0.17 9.64
N ASP A 31 22.42 -0.72 9.13
CA ASP A 31 23.47 -0.43 8.15
C ASP A 31 23.08 -1.15 6.86
N LYS A 32 22.93 -0.40 5.76
CA LYS A 32 22.51 -0.94 4.47
C LYS A 32 23.45 -0.51 3.37
N LYS A 33 23.97 -1.49 2.64
CA LYS A 33 24.79 -1.29 1.45
C LYS A 33 23.99 -1.75 0.25
N LEU A 34 23.88 -0.90 -0.76
CA LEU A 34 23.18 -1.18 -2.01
C LEU A 34 24.16 -1.01 -3.17
N ILE A 35 24.28 -2.05 -3.98
CA ILE A 35 25.00 -2.01 -5.25
C ILE A 35 23.96 -2.29 -6.34
N THR A 36 23.82 -1.37 -7.28
CA THR A 36 22.96 -1.55 -8.45
C THR A 36 23.69 -1.08 -9.69
N GLY A 37 23.50 -1.79 -10.80
CA GLY A 37 24.08 -1.44 -12.07
C GLY A 37 23.65 -2.36 -13.18
N ASN A 38 23.91 -1.95 -14.42
CA ASN A 38 23.71 -2.79 -15.58
C ASN A 38 24.77 -2.51 -16.64
N ILE A 39 25.00 -3.52 -17.47
CA ILE A 39 25.82 -3.44 -18.67
C ILE A 39 24.92 -3.79 -19.85
N THR A 40 24.94 -2.95 -20.88
CA THR A 40 24.20 -3.17 -22.13
C THR A 40 25.18 -3.17 -23.28
N ALA A 41 25.15 -4.23 -24.08
CA ALA A 41 25.86 -4.34 -25.33
C ALA A 41 24.85 -4.39 -26.48
N THR A 42 25.02 -3.53 -27.47
CA THR A 42 24.15 -3.47 -28.64
C THR A 42 25.02 -3.69 -29.88
N TYR A 43 24.57 -4.60 -30.73
CA TYR A 43 25.22 -4.87 -32.00
C TYR A 43 24.24 -4.67 -33.16
N ASN A 44 24.57 -3.76 -34.07
CA ASN A 44 23.80 -3.50 -35.27
C ASN A 44 24.39 -4.33 -36.44
N PHE A 45 23.67 -5.37 -36.86
CA PHE A 45 24.07 -6.18 -38.01
C PHE A 45 23.96 -5.38 -39.30
N ASN A 46 22.94 -4.55 -39.39
CA ASN A 46 22.69 -3.60 -40.48
C ASN A 46 21.70 -2.52 -40.00
N ASN A 47 21.24 -1.65 -40.89
CA ASN A 47 20.32 -0.56 -40.57
C ASN A 47 18.95 -1.02 -40.05
N ASN A 48 18.60 -2.27 -40.27
CA ASN A 48 17.28 -2.81 -39.95
C ASN A 48 17.31 -3.82 -38.79
N PHE A 49 18.45 -4.44 -38.51
CA PHE A 49 18.55 -5.55 -37.56
C PHE A 49 19.58 -5.27 -36.46
N GLU A 50 19.11 -5.34 -35.24
CA GLU A 50 19.85 -5.05 -34.00
C GLU A 50 19.72 -6.22 -33.02
N MET A 51 20.78 -6.51 -32.29
CA MET A 51 20.80 -7.40 -31.15
C MET A 51 21.23 -6.60 -29.90
N MET A 52 20.52 -6.76 -28.81
CA MET A 52 20.84 -6.20 -27.49
C MET A 52 21.02 -7.33 -26.48
N LEU A 53 22.13 -7.31 -25.75
CA LEU A 53 22.34 -8.08 -24.55
C LEU A 53 22.46 -7.11 -23.38
N ARG A 54 21.60 -7.25 -22.37
CA ARG A 54 21.63 -6.45 -21.15
C ARG A 54 21.68 -7.36 -19.94
N SER A 55 22.61 -7.13 -19.04
CA SER A 55 22.67 -7.81 -17.74
C SER A 55 22.72 -6.78 -16.61
N GLY A 56 21.79 -6.89 -15.67
CA GLY A 56 21.66 -6.03 -14.51
C GLY A 56 21.84 -6.82 -13.22
N ILE A 57 22.33 -6.13 -12.20
CA ILE A 57 22.55 -6.66 -10.87
C ILE A 57 22.06 -5.65 -9.84
N GLU A 58 21.36 -6.15 -8.81
CA GLU A 58 21.04 -5.41 -7.59
C GLU A 58 21.38 -6.27 -6.39
N ILE A 59 22.29 -5.80 -5.53
CA ILE A 59 22.69 -6.48 -4.30
C ILE A 59 22.43 -5.53 -3.15
N THR A 60 21.63 -5.97 -2.21
CA THR A 60 21.43 -5.34 -0.92
C THR A 60 22.07 -6.20 0.16
N ASP A 61 22.94 -5.59 0.97
CA ASP A 61 23.55 -6.19 2.16
C ASP A 61 23.16 -5.31 3.35
N GLU A 62 22.41 -5.88 4.30
CA GLU A 62 21.80 -5.11 5.38
C GLU A 62 22.04 -5.79 6.72
N GLU A 63 22.62 -5.04 7.65
CA GLU A 63 22.79 -5.40 9.05
C GLU A 63 21.80 -4.62 9.90
N ARG A 64 21.01 -5.33 10.70
CA ARG A 64 20.08 -4.74 11.67
C ARG A 64 20.44 -5.15 13.07
N THR A 65 20.46 -4.19 13.98
CA THR A 65 20.62 -4.42 15.41
C THR A 65 19.40 -3.96 16.18
N THR A 66 19.05 -4.67 17.24
CA THR A 66 17.94 -4.30 18.15
C THR A 66 18.44 -4.40 19.58
N LYS A 67 18.34 -3.30 20.32
CA LYS A 67 18.73 -3.22 21.74
C LYS A 67 17.50 -3.04 22.62
N ARG A 68 17.40 -3.81 23.69
CA ARG A 68 16.40 -3.63 24.74
C ARG A 68 17.11 -3.70 26.09
N PRO A 69 17.02 -2.66 26.89
CA PRO A 69 17.69 -2.59 28.18
C PRO A 69 17.03 -3.49 29.22
N TYR A 70 17.75 -3.70 30.32
CA TYR A 70 17.19 -4.29 31.53
C TYR A 70 15.96 -3.52 32.01
N SER A 71 15.08 -4.18 32.75
CA SER A 71 13.83 -3.62 33.32
C SER A 71 12.81 -3.14 32.29
N SER A 72 13.00 -3.44 30.99
CA SER A 72 11.94 -3.15 30.03
C SER A 72 10.76 -4.12 30.24
N ALA A 73 9.55 -3.65 30.01
CA ALA A 73 8.30 -4.38 30.31
C ALA A 73 8.27 -5.80 29.68
N ASN A 74 8.82 -5.96 28.47
CA ASN A 74 8.84 -7.23 27.74
C ASN A 74 10.20 -7.96 27.81
N TYR A 75 11.24 -7.33 28.33
CA TYR A 75 12.60 -7.85 28.38
C TYR A 75 13.28 -7.51 29.71
N LEU A 76 12.79 -8.12 30.78
CA LEU A 76 13.26 -7.81 32.14
C LEU A 76 14.78 -7.96 32.32
N GLN A 77 15.37 -8.92 31.64
CA GLN A 77 16.82 -9.17 31.67
C GLN A 77 17.52 -8.62 30.42
N GLY A 78 16.89 -7.70 29.71
CA GLY A 78 17.43 -7.15 28.47
C GLY A 78 17.32 -8.09 27.27
N TYR A 79 17.65 -7.59 26.10
CA TYR A 79 17.62 -8.33 24.83
C TYR A 79 18.53 -7.66 23.81
N TYR A 80 19.20 -8.46 23.01
CA TYR A 80 19.98 -8.00 21.88
C TYR A 80 19.77 -8.91 20.67
N ARG A 81 19.69 -8.31 19.47
CA ARG A 81 19.49 -9.03 18.22
C ARG A 81 20.38 -8.46 17.14
N GLU A 82 20.96 -9.34 16.35
CA GLU A 82 21.63 -9.04 15.10
C GLU A 82 20.96 -9.81 13.98
N GLN A 83 20.68 -9.13 12.87
CA GLN A 83 20.18 -9.73 11.64
C GLN A 83 21.06 -9.33 10.47
N TYR A 84 21.47 -10.32 9.70
CA TYR A 84 22.21 -10.13 8.45
C TYR A 84 21.31 -10.57 7.31
N ILE A 85 20.94 -9.63 6.45
CA ILE A 85 20.02 -9.82 5.34
C ILE A 85 20.76 -9.56 4.05
N LYS A 86 20.85 -10.56 3.20
CA LYS A 86 21.37 -10.40 1.84
C LYS A 86 20.27 -10.67 0.84
N ASN A 87 20.06 -9.74 -0.08
CA ASN A 87 19.16 -9.89 -1.21
C ASN A 87 19.92 -9.58 -2.50
N SER A 88 19.96 -10.52 -3.43
CA SER A 88 20.64 -10.36 -4.72
C SER A 88 19.67 -10.65 -5.84
N GLU A 89 19.53 -9.73 -6.77
CA GLU A 89 18.77 -9.91 -7.99
C GLU A 89 19.68 -9.80 -9.21
N TYR A 90 19.58 -10.78 -10.10
CA TYR A 90 20.23 -10.84 -11.39
C TYR A 90 19.17 -10.85 -12.47
N ASN A 91 19.35 -10.01 -13.49
CA ASN A 91 18.38 -9.89 -14.57
C ASN A 91 19.10 -9.74 -15.91
N THR A 92 18.96 -10.74 -16.78
CA THR A 92 19.64 -10.77 -18.07
C THR A 92 18.63 -10.90 -19.20
N ASP A 93 18.68 -9.98 -20.15
CA ASP A 93 17.86 -9.92 -21.35
C ASP A 93 18.71 -10.09 -22.62
N LEU A 94 18.22 -10.91 -23.54
CA LEU A 94 18.68 -10.95 -24.92
C LEU A 94 17.51 -10.58 -25.82
N LEU A 95 17.68 -9.58 -26.68
CA LEU A 95 16.63 -9.04 -27.54
C LEU A 95 17.15 -8.86 -28.96
N PHE A 96 16.44 -9.39 -29.92
CA PHE A 96 16.63 -9.15 -31.35
C PHE A 96 15.50 -8.23 -31.83
N THR A 97 15.86 -7.21 -32.59
CA THR A 97 14.91 -6.23 -33.12
C THR A 97 15.13 -6.03 -34.61
N TYR A 98 14.07 -6.13 -35.37
CA TYR A 98 13.99 -5.74 -36.76
C TYR A 98 13.14 -4.49 -36.92
N LYS A 99 13.61 -3.49 -37.66
CA LYS A 99 12.90 -2.26 -37.98
C LYS A 99 12.99 -1.95 -39.44
N SER A 100 11.88 -1.63 -40.10
CA SER A 100 11.85 -1.23 -41.50
C SER A 100 10.66 -0.35 -41.81
N ASN A 101 10.78 0.40 -42.92
CA ASN A 101 9.69 1.20 -43.46
C ASN A 101 9.36 0.70 -44.88
N PHE A 102 8.06 0.48 -45.12
CA PHE A 102 7.51 0.03 -46.40
C PHE A 102 6.48 1.05 -46.88
N GLY A 103 6.94 2.05 -47.62
CA GLY A 103 6.11 3.17 -48.02
C GLY A 103 5.61 3.97 -46.80
N LYS A 104 4.30 3.93 -46.55
CA LYS A 104 3.67 4.58 -45.40
C LYS A 104 3.65 3.72 -44.14
N TRP A 105 4.05 2.48 -44.23
CA TRP A 105 4.09 1.56 -43.10
C TRP A 105 5.46 1.57 -42.42
N GLY A 106 5.51 1.83 -41.15
CA GLY A 106 6.64 1.55 -40.29
C GLY A 106 6.36 0.27 -39.51
N VAL A 107 7.31 -0.63 -39.46
CA VAL A 107 7.22 -1.93 -38.79
C VAL A 107 8.43 -2.10 -37.89
N SER A 108 8.18 -2.49 -36.64
CA SER A 108 9.21 -2.96 -35.72
C SER A 108 8.76 -4.28 -35.11
N ALA A 109 9.60 -5.29 -35.18
CA ALA A 109 9.36 -6.59 -34.56
C ALA A 109 10.56 -6.99 -33.70
N SER A 110 10.29 -7.41 -32.48
CA SER A 110 11.34 -7.86 -31.56
C SER A 110 10.96 -9.21 -30.95
N ALA A 111 11.99 -10.06 -30.75
CA ALA A 111 11.86 -11.31 -30.03
C ALA A 111 13.03 -11.45 -29.06
N GLY A 112 12.77 -11.93 -27.87
CA GLY A 112 13.80 -12.02 -26.84
C GLY A 112 13.51 -13.03 -25.75
N GLY A 113 14.50 -13.21 -24.89
CA GLY A 113 14.42 -14.01 -23.68
C GLY A 113 14.99 -13.27 -22.50
N ASN A 114 14.49 -13.60 -21.32
CA ASN A 114 14.90 -13.02 -20.06
C ASN A 114 15.07 -14.10 -19.00
N ILE A 115 16.13 -13.99 -18.21
CA ILE A 115 16.37 -14.80 -17.02
C ILE A 115 16.48 -13.84 -15.84
N ARG A 116 15.64 -14.04 -14.84
CA ARG A 116 15.66 -13.30 -13.58
C ARG A 116 15.80 -14.27 -12.43
N ALA A 117 16.85 -14.10 -11.65
CA ALA A 117 17.11 -14.84 -10.43
C ALA A 117 17.13 -13.89 -9.23
N ASN A 118 16.48 -14.29 -8.15
CA ASN A 118 16.49 -13.56 -6.88
C ASN A 118 16.88 -14.54 -5.78
N GLU A 119 17.92 -14.18 -5.03
CA GLU A 119 18.45 -14.93 -3.89
C GLU A 119 18.27 -14.11 -2.62
N TYR A 120 17.67 -14.70 -1.59
CA TYR A 120 17.44 -14.04 -0.32
C TYR A 120 17.93 -14.90 0.83
N VAL A 121 18.79 -14.35 1.67
CA VAL A 121 19.32 -15.00 2.87
C VAL A 121 19.09 -14.10 4.08
N LEU A 122 18.54 -14.67 5.15
CA LEU A 122 18.40 -14.00 6.44
C LEU A 122 19.06 -14.86 7.52
N ASN A 123 20.04 -14.30 8.22
CA ASN A 123 20.59 -14.86 9.46
C ASN A 123 20.10 -13.99 10.63
N ASP A 124 19.49 -14.59 11.63
CA ASP A 124 18.88 -13.92 12.78
C ASP A 124 19.41 -14.52 14.08
N TYR A 125 20.16 -13.71 14.83
CA TYR A 125 20.78 -14.08 16.11
C TYR A 125 20.16 -13.27 17.24
N ARG A 126 19.70 -13.95 18.29
CA ARG A 126 18.99 -13.34 19.41
C ARG A 126 19.60 -13.72 20.74
N ALA A 127 20.15 -12.75 21.45
CA ALA A 127 20.53 -12.86 22.85
C ALA A 127 19.28 -12.58 23.71
N ILE A 128 18.68 -13.63 24.25
CA ILE A 128 17.55 -13.56 25.16
C ILE A 128 18.07 -13.49 26.59
N GLY A 129 17.91 -12.31 27.21
CA GLY A 129 18.57 -11.96 28.44
C GLY A 129 20.06 -11.68 28.25
N LEU A 130 20.59 -10.70 28.96
CA LEU A 130 21.99 -10.31 28.98
C LEU A 130 22.60 -10.66 30.34
N ARG A 131 23.81 -11.20 30.40
CA ARG A 131 24.48 -11.50 31.68
C ARG A 131 24.88 -10.22 32.40
N VAL A 132 25.35 -9.24 31.66
CA VAL A 132 25.75 -7.93 32.17
C VAL A 132 24.88 -6.87 31.51
N PRO A 133 24.16 -6.04 32.30
CA PRO A 133 23.35 -4.95 31.78
C PRO A 133 24.17 -3.97 30.93
N GLY A 134 23.57 -3.44 29.86
CA GLY A 134 24.18 -2.43 29.00
C GLY A 134 25.21 -2.93 28.00
N ILE A 135 25.64 -4.20 28.07
CA ILE A 135 26.55 -4.80 27.09
C ILE A 135 25.73 -5.55 26.02
N TYR A 136 25.53 -4.90 24.87
CA TYR A 136 24.75 -5.44 23.76
C TYR A 136 25.64 -6.19 22.77
N GLN A 137 25.89 -7.45 23.09
CA GLN A 137 26.71 -8.39 22.30
C GLN A 137 26.11 -9.79 22.40
N LEU A 138 26.20 -10.59 21.35
CA LEU A 138 25.71 -11.97 21.34
C LEU A 138 26.44 -12.86 22.38
N THR A 139 27.73 -12.59 22.63
CA THR A 139 28.54 -13.29 23.63
C THR A 139 28.09 -13.04 25.09
N ASN A 140 27.36 -11.95 25.32
CA ASN A 140 26.79 -11.58 26.62
C ASN A 140 25.40 -12.22 26.86
N ALA A 141 24.92 -13.08 25.98
CA ALA A 141 23.61 -13.72 26.09
C ALA A 141 23.52 -14.67 27.29
N ILE A 142 22.43 -14.62 28.04
CA ILE A 142 22.04 -15.71 28.95
C ILE A 142 21.63 -16.93 28.13
N SER A 143 20.78 -16.73 27.10
CA SER A 143 20.40 -17.74 26.12
C SER A 143 20.57 -17.18 24.71
N LEU A 144 21.28 -17.88 23.85
CA LEU A 144 21.50 -17.52 22.46
C LEU A 144 20.56 -18.36 21.57
N ASN A 145 19.66 -17.68 20.88
CA ASN A 145 18.79 -18.30 19.88
C ASN A 145 19.29 -17.91 18.49
N THR A 146 19.65 -18.90 17.69
CA THR A 146 20.08 -18.74 16.30
C THR A 146 18.98 -19.25 15.39
N ARG A 147 18.39 -18.38 14.61
CA ARG A 147 17.42 -18.74 13.59
C ARG A 147 18.01 -18.41 12.22
N ILE A 148 18.40 -19.45 11.50
CA ILE A 148 18.77 -19.35 10.08
C ILE A 148 17.47 -19.54 9.31
N ALA A 149 17.01 -18.51 8.61
CA ALA A 149 15.89 -18.65 7.72
C ALA A 149 16.30 -19.51 6.53
N GLN A 150 15.37 -20.32 6.03
CA GLN A 150 15.58 -21.02 4.76
C GLN A 150 15.86 -20.02 3.64
N PRO A 151 16.76 -20.35 2.69
CA PRO A 151 16.91 -19.56 1.48
C PRO A 151 15.57 -19.32 0.81
N ASN A 152 15.33 -18.11 0.35
CA ASN A 152 14.07 -17.75 -0.30
C ASN A 152 14.34 -17.40 -1.76
N ASP A 153 14.86 -18.39 -2.50
CA ASP A 153 15.35 -18.21 -3.85
C ASP A 153 14.23 -18.40 -4.86
N LYS A 154 14.25 -17.56 -5.88
CA LYS A 154 13.26 -17.53 -6.95
C LYS A 154 13.94 -17.31 -8.30
N GLU A 155 13.52 -18.08 -9.29
CA GLU A 155 13.93 -17.91 -10.67
C GLU A 155 12.72 -17.84 -11.60
N THR A 156 12.79 -16.94 -12.57
CA THR A 156 11.79 -16.81 -13.63
C THR A 156 12.51 -16.72 -14.98
N ASN A 157 12.22 -17.67 -15.85
CA ASN A 157 12.68 -17.71 -17.23
C ASN A 157 11.55 -17.26 -18.15
N SER A 158 11.87 -16.48 -19.17
CA SER A 158 10.85 -15.87 -20.01
C SER A 158 11.26 -15.85 -21.47
N VAL A 159 10.28 -15.99 -22.35
CA VAL A 159 10.40 -15.61 -23.76
C VAL A 159 9.30 -14.61 -24.10
N TYR A 160 9.63 -13.64 -24.94
CA TYR A 160 8.68 -12.60 -25.28
C TYR A 160 8.90 -12.07 -26.70
N GLY A 161 7.82 -11.53 -27.26
CA GLY A 161 7.82 -10.88 -28.57
C GLY A 161 7.01 -9.59 -28.53
N LEU A 162 7.44 -8.63 -29.32
CA LEU A 162 6.80 -7.34 -29.52
C LEU A 162 6.69 -7.09 -31.03
N ALA A 163 5.56 -6.54 -31.47
CA ALA A 163 5.38 -6.09 -32.85
C ALA A 163 4.67 -4.75 -32.83
N SER A 164 5.29 -3.74 -33.42
CA SER A 164 4.75 -2.39 -33.53
C SER A 164 4.57 -2.05 -35.00
N PHE A 165 3.38 -1.59 -35.34
CA PHE A 165 3.01 -1.12 -36.65
C PHE A 165 2.59 0.35 -36.57
N ASN A 166 3.04 1.14 -37.50
CA ASN A 166 2.49 2.47 -37.69
C ASN A 166 2.15 2.70 -39.18
N TYR A 167 1.06 3.40 -39.42
CA TYR A 167 0.66 3.83 -40.75
C TYR A 167 0.68 5.36 -40.83
N ASP A 168 1.54 5.86 -41.69
CA ASP A 168 1.72 7.30 -41.99
C ASP A 168 1.98 8.17 -40.73
N ASN A 169 2.49 7.58 -39.67
CA ASN A 169 2.62 8.20 -38.32
C ASN A 169 1.30 8.74 -37.74
N ILE A 170 0.16 8.19 -38.21
CA ILE A 170 -1.19 8.56 -37.81
C ILE A 170 -1.83 7.47 -36.95
N TRP A 171 -1.70 6.24 -37.38
CA TRP A 171 -2.26 5.09 -36.69
C TRP A 171 -1.15 4.15 -36.23
N PHE A 172 -1.20 3.77 -34.97
CA PHE A 172 -0.23 2.91 -34.30
C PHE A 172 -0.93 1.71 -33.70
N VAL A 173 -0.35 0.53 -33.86
CA VAL A 173 -0.81 -0.71 -33.22
C VAL A 173 0.39 -1.45 -32.68
N ASP A 174 0.34 -1.81 -31.39
CA ASP A 174 1.36 -2.55 -30.70
C ASP A 174 0.79 -3.87 -30.18
N PHE A 175 1.50 -4.95 -30.45
CA PHE A 175 1.22 -6.28 -29.89
C PHE A 175 2.38 -6.71 -29.03
N THR A 176 2.10 -7.28 -27.88
CA THR A 176 3.11 -7.97 -27.06
C THR A 176 2.59 -9.34 -26.64
N ALA A 177 3.52 -10.28 -26.52
CA ALA A 177 3.23 -11.61 -26.00
C ALA A 177 4.42 -12.05 -25.16
N ARG A 178 4.16 -12.60 -23.99
CA ARG A 178 5.19 -13.12 -23.09
C ARG A 178 4.72 -14.42 -22.46
N ASN A 179 5.64 -15.36 -22.31
CA ASN A 179 5.46 -16.55 -21.51
C ASN A 179 6.55 -16.63 -20.46
N ASP A 180 6.15 -16.77 -19.21
CA ASP A 180 7.04 -16.94 -18.08
C ASP A 180 6.96 -18.37 -17.53
N TRP A 181 8.10 -18.86 -17.04
CA TRP A 181 8.23 -20.11 -16.27
C TRP A 181 8.80 -19.76 -14.90
N SER A 182 7.98 -19.85 -13.88
CA SER A 182 8.40 -19.52 -12.51
C SER A 182 8.75 -20.77 -11.69
N SER A 183 9.84 -20.69 -10.92
CA SER A 183 10.24 -21.73 -9.97
C SER A 183 9.29 -21.86 -8.79
N THR A 184 8.44 -20.86 -8.52
CA THR A 184 7.53 -20.83 -7.36
C THR A 184 6.21 -21.53 -7.60
N LEU A 185 5.93 -21.96 -8.83
CA LEU A 185 4.70 -22.63 -9.22
C LEU A 185 4.96 -24.11 -9.56
N PRO A 186 3.94 -24.97 -9.39
CA PRO A 186 4.08 -26.39 -9.67
C PRO A 186 4.33 -26.64 -11.18
N LYS A 187 5.00 -27.74 -11.52
CA LYS A 187 5.38 -28.09 -12.89
C LYS A 187 4.21 -27.98 -13.89
N ALA A 188 3.00 -28.32 -13.47
CA ALA A 188 1.79 -28.25 -14.30
C ALA A 188 1.34 -26.80 -14.60
N ASN A 189 1.61 -25.85 -13.72
CA ASN A 189 1.10 -24.46 -13.79
C ASN A 189 2.22 -23.40 -13.81
N ARG A 190 3.50 -23.80 -13.85
CA ARG A 190 4.62 -22.84 -13.82
C ARG A 190 4.76 -21.99 -15.07
N SER A 191 4.21 -22.47 -16.20
CA SER A 191 4.21 -21.77 -17.47
C SER A 191 2.92 -21.00 -17.62
N TYR A 192 3.00 -19.68 -17.82
CA TYR A 192 1.83 -18.83 -18.02
C TYR A 192 2.11 -17.79 -19.09
N PHE A 193 1.17 -17.72 -20.02
CA PHE A 193 1.20 -16.85 -21.18
C PHE A 193 0.29 -15.64 -20.98
N TYR A 194 0.77 -14.47 -21.39
CA TYR A 194 -0.01 -13.25 -21.30
C TYR A 194 0.29 -12.28 -22.45
N PRO A 195 -0.74 -11.95 -23.25
CA PRO A 195 -0.64 -11.02 -24.37
C PRO A 195 -1.09 -9.63 -24.01
N SER A 196 -0.73 -8.66 -24.85
CA SER A 196 -1.36 -7.34 -24.87
C SER A 196 -1.53 -6.81 -26.30
N VAL A 197 -2.50 -5.91 -26.45
CA VAL A 197 -2.68 -5.12 -27.65
C VAL A 197 -2.99 -3.68 -27.27
N ALA A 198 -2.31 -2.75 -27.91
CA ALA A 198 -2.58 -1.32 -27.77
C ALA A 198 -2.73 -0.69 -29.15
N THR A 199 -3.64 0.27 -29.27
CA THR A 199 -3.79 1.05 -30.47
C THR A 199 -3.94 2.53 -30.17
N SER A 200 -3.43 3.37 -31.04
CA SER A 200 -3.65 4.81 -30.94
C SER A 200 -3.78 5.44 -32.31
N LEU A 201 -4.68 6.42 -32.41
CA LEU A 201 -5.03 7.12 -33.63
C LEU A 201 -4.93 8.63 -33.43
N ILE A 202 -4.12 9.31 -34.21
CA ILE A 202 -4.04 10.77 -34.22
C ILE A 202 -5.20 11.30 -35.08
N LEU A 203 -6.34 11.49 -34.41
CA LEU A 203 -7.59 11.84 -35.06
C LEU A 203 -7.53 13.21 -35.73
N SER A 204 -6.76 14.16 -35.16
CA SER A 204 -6.53 15.48 -35.76
C SER A 204 -5.90 15.41 -37.16
N ASP A 205 -5.06 14.39 -37.42
CA ASP A 205 -4.42 14.21 -38.71
C ASP A 205 -5.35 13.51 -39.70
N VAL A 206 -6.13 12.51 -39.24
CA VAL A 206 -7.19 11.86 -40.05
C VAL A 206 -8.22 12.86 -40.54
N LEU A 207 -8.71 13.70 -39.64
CA LEU A 207 -9.76 14.70 -39.92
C LEU A 207 -9.19 15.99 -40.54
N LYS A 208 -7.86 16.08 -40.72
CA LYS A 208 -7.17 17.28 -41.21
C LYS A 208 -7.53 18.55 -40.43
N MET A 209 -7.81 18.38 -39.12
CA MET A 209 -8.28 19.44 -38.22
C MET A 209 -7.14 20.31 -37.67
N LYS A 210 -6.21 20.76 -38.52
CA LYS A 210 -5.14 21.68 -38.08
C LYS A 210 -5.60 23.13 -38.14
N SER A 211 -6.20 23.63 -37.07
CA SER A 211 -6.57 25.04 -36.92
C SER A 211 -5.80 25.69 -35.78
N LYS A 212 -5.86 27.03 -35.66
CA LYS A 212 -5.26 27.77 -34.54
C LYS A 212 -5.81 27.33 -33.18
N ASN A 213 -7.02 26.78 -33.14
CA ASN A 213 -7.73 26.44 -31.92
C ASN A 213 -7.64 24.95 -31.58
N TRP A 214 -7.52 24.06 -32.60
CA TRP A 214 -7.41 22.60 -32.43
C TRP A 214 -6.07 22.16 -33.03
N ASN A 215 -5.15 21.74 -32.15
CA ASN A 215 -3.80 21.40 -32.58
C ASN A 215 -3.57 19.89 -32.63
N TYR A 216 -4.15 19.16 -31.71
CA TYR A 216 -3.88 17.75 -31.57
C TYR A 216 -5.05 17.04 -30.88
N TRP A 217 -5.42 15.91 -31.43
CA TRP A 217 -6.39 14.99 -30.84
C TRP A 217 -5.96 13.56 -31.11
N LYS A 218 -5.68 12.80 -30.05
CA LYS A 218 -5.27 11.41 -30.11
C LYS A 218 -6.23 10.56 -29.29
N LEU A 219 -6.72 9.48 -29.89
CA LEU A 219 -7.43 8.39 -29.22
C LEU A 219 -6.46 7.25 -28.94
N ARG A 220 -6.66 6.57 -27.83
CA ARG A 220 -5.91 5.34 -27.45
C ARG A 220 -6.83 4.35 -26.80
N ALA A 221 -6.58 3.08 -27.06
CA ALA A 221 -7.22 1.96 -26.40
C ALA A 221 -6.21 0.84 -26.21
N SER A 222 -6.30 0.13 -25.10
CA SER A 222 -5.46 -1.04 -24.85
C SER A 222 -6.21 -2.10 -24.08
N TRP A 223 -5.80 -3.32 -24.32
CA TRP A 223 -6.13 -4.49 -23.53
C TRP A 223 -4.84 -5.22 -23.21
N SER A 224 -4.68 -5.63 -21.97
CA SER A 224 -3.51 -6.40 -21.54
C SER A 224 -3.89 -7.43 -20.50
N GLN A 225 -3.12 -8.50 -20.48
CA GLN A 225 -3.15 -9.51 -19.43
C GLN A 225 -1.74 -9.64 -18.86
N VAL A 226 -1.63 -9.85 -17.54
CA VAL A 226 -0.36 -10.07 -16.85
C VAL A 226 -0.57 -11.17 -15.80
N GLY A 227 0.33 -12.17 -15.84
CA GLY A 227 0.40 -13.19 -14.81
C GLY A 227 1.32 -12.76 -13.66
N ASN A 228 0.97 -13.19 -12.46
CA ASN A 228 1.81 -13.02 -11.27
C ASN A 228 1.91 -14.36 -10.52
N ASP A 229 3.12 -14.72 -10.15
CA ASP A 229 3.38 -15.94 -9.39
C ASP A 229 3.31 -15.69 -7.87
N THR A 230 3.81 -16.62 -7.06
CA THR A 230 3.76 -16.54 -5.60
C THR A 230 5.18 -16.44 -4.99
N GLN A 231 5.22 -16.39 -3.67
CA GLN A 231 6.45 -16.55 -2.89
C GLN A 231 6.97 -17.99 -2.99
N PRO A 232 8.28 -18.23 -2.88
CA PRO A 232 8.84 -19.58 -2.79
C PRO A 232 8.24 -20.42 -1.66
N TYR A 233 8.34 -21.72 -1.79
CA TYR A 233 7.97 -22.72 -0.78
C TYR A 233 6.48 -22.74 -0.36
N LYS A 234 5.58 -22.30 -1.26
CA LYS A 234 4.12 -22.36 -1.05
C LYS A 234 3.45 -23.64 -1.57
N LEU A 235 4.24 -24.54 -2.15
CA LEU A 235 3.75 -25.77 -2.80
C LEU A 235 3.82 -27.01 -1.91
N GLN A 236 4.75 -27.02 -0.95
CA GLN A 236 5.08 -28.20 -0.17
C GLN A 236 4.85 -27.95 1.31
N GLN A 237 4.42 -29.01 2.01
CA GLN A 237 4.34 -29.00 3.46
C GLN A 237 5.73 -29.20 4.05
N PHE A 238 6.04 -28.38 5.04
CA PHE A 238 7.24 -28.47 5.86
C PHE A 238 6.83 -28.67 7.31
N TYR A 239 7.73 -29.25 8.09
CA TYR A 239 7.62 -29.22 9.53
C TYR A 239 8.63 -28.24 10.08
N ASN A 240 8.21 -27.42 11.03
CA ASN A 240 9.16 -26.62 11.80
C ASN A 240 9.85 -27.51 12.84
N THR A 241 11.10 -27.21 13.14
CA THR A 241 11.76 -27.80 14.31
C THR A 241 11.06 -27.31 15.57
N SER A 242 10.73 -28.24 16.49
CA SER A 242 10.17 -27.90 17.79
C SER A 242 11.28 -27.66 18.82
N ASP A 243 10.95 -27.03 19.94
CA ASP A 243 11.86 -26.84 21.06
C ASP A 243 12.19 -28.17 21.76
N PHE A 244 11.44 -29.25 21.49
CA PHE A 244 11.73 -30.60 21.98
C PHE A 244 12.67 -31.33 21.01
N VAL A 245 13.75 -31.85 21.52
CA VAL A 245 14.74 -32.60 20.72
C VAL A 245 14.09 -33.80 20.02
N GLY A 246 14.26 -33.86 18.69
CA GLY A 246 13.71 -34.94 17.85
C GLY A 246 12.23 -34.81 17.50
N SER A 247 11.57 -33.72 17.85
CA SER A 247 10.20 -33.43 17.46
C SER A 247 10.08 -32.35 16.40
N ALA A 248 8.93 -32.31 15.74
CA ALA A 248 8.61 -31.32 14.70
C ALA A 248 7.18 -30.82 14.89
N GLU A 249 6.94 -29.59 14.49
CA GLU A 249 5.63 -28.93 14.54
C GLU A 249 5.06 -28.72 13.14
N ASN A 250 3.76 -28.91 12.98
CA ASN A 250 3.06 -28.53 11.77
C ASN A 250 3.12 -27.01 11.57
N ILE A 251 3.32 -26.57 10.33
CA ILE A 251 3.11 -25.18 9.99
C ILE A 251 1.61 -24.85 10.06
N ALA A 252 1.29 -23.62 10.48
CA ALA A 252 -0.11 -23.20 10.65
C ALA A 252 -0.91 -23.15 9.34
N ASN A 253 -0.23 -23.05 8.20
CA ASN A 253 -0.85 -22.90 6.89
C ASN A 253 -0.65 -24.16 6.03
N PHE A 254 -1.75 -24.74 5.56
CA PHE A 254 -1.71 -25.83 4.58
C PHE A 254 -1.34 -25.27 3.19
N GLN A 255 -0.20 -25.68 2.66
CA GLN A 255 0.29 -25.25 1.35
C GLN A 255 -0.43 -25.99 0.23
N ASN A 256 -0.52 -25.35 -0.95
CA ASN A 256 -1.27 -25.90 -2.07
C ASN A 256 -0.32 -26.35 -3.21
N PRO A 257 -0.20 -27.67 -3.46
CA PRO A 257 0.65 -28.17 -4.54
C PRO A 257 0.13 -27.88 -5.95
N ASN A 258 -1.10 -27.37 -6.08
CA ASN A 258 -1.78 -27.11 -7.36
C ASN A 258 -1.97 -25.62 -7.64
N LEU A 259 -1.19 -24.73 -7.01
CA LEU A 259 -1.30 -23.29 -7.23
C LEU A 259 -1.17 -22.92 -8.71
N LYS A 260 -1.99 -21.97 -9.12
CA LYS A 260 -1.95 -21.31 -10.43
C LYS A 260 -1.42 -19.88 -10.27
N PRO A 261 -0.90 -19.25 -11.32
CA PRO A 261 -0.60 -17.82 -11.30
C PRO A 261 -1.88 -17.00 -11.13
N GLU A 262 -1.77 -15.87 -10.43
CA GLU A 262 -2.80 -14.85 -10.46
C GLU A 262 -2.83 -14.19 -11.83
N MET A 263 -4.01 -13.86 -12.35
CA MET A 263 -4.16 -13.23 -13.66
C MET A 263 -4.82 -11.86 -13.51
N ASN A 264 -4.08 -10.84 -13.91
CA ASN A 264 -4.56 -9.46 -13.96
C ASN A 264 -4.92 -9.12 -15.42
N GLN A 265 -6.16 -8.66 -15.64
CA GLN A 265 -6.64 -8.20 -16.93
C GLN A 265 -6.98 -6.72 -16.85
N ASN A 266 -6.42 -5.94 -17.77
CA ASN A 266 -6.61 -4.51 -17.85
C ASN A 266 -7.19 -4.09 -19.21
N ILE A 267 -8.19 -3.19 -19.17
CA ILE A 267 -8.78 -2.54 -20.34
C ILE A 267 -8.72 -1.05 -20.09
N GLU A 268 -8.14 -0.31 -21.03
CA GLU A 268 -8.03 1.15 -20.94
C GLU A 268 -8.49 1.80 -22.24
N ALA A 269 -9.11 2.97 -22.10
CA ALA A 269 -9.37 3.88 -23.21
C ALA A 269 -9.02 5.31 -22.77
N GLY A 270 -8.42 6.08 -23.67
CA GLY A 270 -7.98 7.42 -23.34
C GLY A 270 -8.00 8.35 -24.52
N MET A 271 -7.98 9.65 -24.21
CA MET A 271 -7.93 10.74 -25.18
C MET A 271 -6.93 11.78 -24.72
N ASP A 272 -6.16 12.29 -25.69
CA ASP A 272 -5.23 13.39 -25.48
C ASP A 272 -5.66 14.55 -26.40
N PHE A 273 -5.83 15.72 -25.82
CA PHE A 273 -6.21 16.94 -26.54
C PHE A 273 -5.18 18.04 -26.35
N SER A 274 -4.98 18.84 -27.40
CA SER A 274 -4.23 20.07 -27.32
C SER A 274 -4.92 21.17 -28.12
N PHE A 275 -5.12 22.30 -27.48
CA PHE A 275 -5.82 23.48 -28.01
C PHE A 275 -4.97 24.73 -27.92
N PHE A 276 -5.33 25.74 -28.74
CA PHE A 276 -4.79 27.11 -28.68
C PHE A 276 -3.26 27.14 -28.76
N LYS A 277 -2.66 26.44 -29.73
CA LYS A 277 -1.21 26.30 -29.91
C LYS A 277 -0.53 25.72 -28.65
N ASN A 278 -1.09 24.63 -28.13
CA ASN A 278 -0.63 23.93 -26.95
C ASN A 278 -0.71 24.77 -25.65
N ARG A 279 -1.57 25.79 -25.61
CA ARG A 279 -1.83 26.52 -24.36
C ARG A 279 -2.74 25.77 -23.41
N LEU A 280 -3.53 24.84 -23.92
CA LEU A 280 -4.38 23.96 -23.13
C LEU A 280 -4.14 22.52 -23.61
N THR A 281 -3.67 21.66 -22.72
CA THR A 281 -3.58 20.23 -22.95
C THR A 281 -4.43 19.51 -21.92
N TYR A 282 -5.14 18.50 -22.38
CA TYR A 282 -6.01 17.69 -21.54
C TYR A 282 -5.83 16.21 -21.89
N ASN A 283 -5.64 15.39 -20.86
CA ASN A 283 -5.55 13.95 -20.94
C ASN A 283 -6.64 13.35 -20.07
N VAL A 284 -7.36 12.38 -20.60
CA VAL A 284 -8.32 11.57 -19.85
C VAL A 284 -8.13 10.10 -20.16
N THR A 285 -8.14 9.28 -19.13
CA THR A 285 -8.08 7.82 -19.23
C THR A 285 -9.17 7.22 -18.37
N VAL A 286 -9.91 6.26 -18.92
CA VAL A 286 -10.82 5.39 -18.19
C VAL A 286 -10.27 3.97 -18.24
N TYR A 287 -10.38 3.25 -17.13
CA TYR A 287 -9.83 1.91 -17.06
C TYR A 287 -10.73 0.96 -16.26
N GLN A 288 -10.58 -0.31 -16.58
CA GLN A 288 -11.05 -1.42 -15.76
C GLN A 288 -9.92 -2.44 -15.62
N ASN A 289 -9.58 -2.74 -14.39
CA ASN A 289 -8.61 -3.75 -14.01
C ASN A 289 -9.31 -4.84 -13.20
N SER A 290 -9.14 -6.11 -13.55
CA SER A 290 -9.69 -7.27 -12.85
C SER A 290 -8.57 -8.26 -12.54
N THR A 291 -8.38 -8.57 -11.25
CA THR A 291 -7.46 -9.61 -10.79
C THR A 291 -8.26 -10.85 -10.43
N LYS A 292 -7.95 -11.97 -11.06
CA LYS A 292 -8.58 -13.28 -10.86
C LYS A 292 -7.59 -14.29 -10.30
N ASP A 293 -8.11 -15.36 -9.74
CA ASP A 293 -7.31 -16.46 -9.18
C ASP A 293 -6.29 -15.97 -8.15
N GLN A 294 -6.67 -14.99 -7.31
CA GLN A 294 -5.79 -14.45 -6.27
C GLN A 294 -5.32 -15.56 -5.34
N ILE A 295 -4.03 -15.55 -5.01
CA ILE A 295 -3.43 -16.49 -4.07
C ILE A 295 -3.65 -15.97 -2.66
N VAL A 296 -4.62 -16.55 -1.95
CA VAL A 296 -5.04 -16.13 -0.61
C VAL A 296 -4.95 -17.27 0.39
N ASN A 297 -4.69 -16.92 1.65
CA ASN A 297 -4.79 -17.86 2.76
C ASN A 297 -6.19 -17.76 3.35
N VAL A 298 -6.95 -18.83 3.31
CA VAL A 298 -8.30 -18.89 3.87
C VAL A 298 -8.29 -19.71 5.18
N PRO A 299 -9.19 -19.41 6.13
CA PRO A 299 -9.35 -20.23 7.34
C PRO A 299 -9.58 -21.71 6.99
N SER A 300 -9.03 -22.59 7.77
CA SER A 300 -9.22 -24.04 7.69
C SER A 300 -9.88 -24.55 8.96
N LEU A 301 -10.58 -25.67 8.85
CA LEU A 301 -11.12 -26.34 10.02
C LEU A 301 -9.95 -26.84 10.91
N ILE A 302 -10.01 -26.57 12.20
CA ILE A 302 -8.94 -26.91 13.17
C ILE A 302 -8.68 -28.43 13.18
N GLU A 303 -9.68 -29.24 12.91
CA GLU A 303 -9.60 -30.70 12.82
C GLU A 303 -8.65 -31.17 11.72
N THR A 304 -8.36 -30.33 10.73
CA THR A 304 -7.34 -30.62 9.70
C THR A 304 -5.90 -30.52 10.20
N GLY A 305 -5.69 -29.98 11.40
CA GLY A 305 -4.38 -29.66 11.96
C GLY A 305 -3.76 -28.36 11.44
N TYR A 306 -4.50 -27.57 10.62
CA TYR A 306 -4.06 -26.30 10.05
C TYR A 306 -5.06 -25.20 10.37
N SER A 307 -4.56 -24.00 10.69
CA SER A 307 -5.42 -22.83 10.92
C SER A 307 -5.85 -22.14 9.62
N THR A 308 -5.03 -22.26 8.57
CA THR A 308 -5.30 -21.67 7.26
C THR A 308 -4.85 -22.61 6.13
N ARG A 309 -5.36 -22.38 4.92
CA ARG A 309 -4.90 -23.04 3.69
C ARG A 309 -4.76 -22.04 2.56
N THR A 310 -3.78 -22.25 1.70
CA THR A 310 -3.52 -21.41 0.53
C THR A 310 -4.33 -21.90 -0.66
N ILE A 311 -5.08 -21.03 -1.31
CA ILE A 311 -5.89 -21.36 -2.51
C ILE A 311 -5.78 -20.25 -3.55
N ASN A 312 -6.12 -20.58 -4.80
CA ASN A 312 -6.42 -19.58 -5.83
C ASN A 312 -7.91 -19.30 -5.80
N ALA A 313 -8.31 -18.05 -5.54
CA ALA A 313 -9.72 -17.74 -5.44
C ALA A 313 -10.02 -16.25 -5.55
N GLY A 314 -11.29 -16.00 -5.89
CA GLY A 314 -11.84 -14.65 -5.92
C GLY A 314 -11.50 -13.85 -7.19
N GLU A 315 -12.29 -12.82 -7.39
CA GLU A 315 -12.06 -11.76 -8.38
C GLU A 315 -12.27 -10.41 -7.71
N VAL A 316 -11.30 -9.52 -7.88
CA VAL A 316 -11.40 -8.12 -7.47
C VAL A 316 -11.29 -7.23 -8.71
N ARG A 317 -12.19 -6.26 -8.81
CA ARG A 317 -12.27 -5.33 -9.93
C ARG A 317 -12.09 -3.90 -9.48
N ASN A 318 -11.26 -3.18 -10.20
CA ASN A 318 -11.09 -1.74 -10.08
C ASN A 318 -11.58 -1.08 -11.37
N ARG A 319 -12.35 0.00 -11.24
CA ARG A 319 -12.77 0.88 -12.34
C ARG A 319 -12.45 2.30 -11.96
N GLY A 320 -11.86 3.04 -12.88
CA GLY A 320 -11.49 4.40 -12.56
C GLY A 320 -11.42 5.30 -13.76
N ILE A 321 -11.25 6.57 -13.44
CA ILE A 321 -11.00 7.64 -14.40
C ILE A 321 -9.87 8.51 -13.85
N GLU A 322 -8.96 8.90 -14.72
CA GLU A 322 -7.85 9.79 -14.44
C GLU A 322 -7.85 10.92 -15.44
N MET A 323 -7.63 12.15 -14.97
CA MET A 323 -7.61 13.35 -15.76
C MET A 323 -6.41 14.21 -15.39
N THR A 324 -5.77 14.75 -16.42
CA THR A 324 -4.71 15.76 -16.24
C THR A 324 -4.96 16.93 -17.19
N LEU A 325 -4.96 18.11 -16.64
CA LEU A 325 -5.07 19.38 -17.36
C LEU A 325 -3.79 20.17 -17.17
N ASN A 326 -3.21 20.68 -18.25
CA ASN A 326 -2.18 21.70 -18.19
C ASN A 326 -2.63 22.88 -19.05
N ALA A 327 -2.61 24.09 -18.47
CA ALA A 327 -3.07 25.28 -19.12
C ALA A 327 -2.11 26.48 -18.91
N PHE A 328 -1.97 27.29 -19.96
CA PHE A 328 -1.35 28.60 -19.88
C PHE A 328 -2.43 29.67 -20.15
N PRO A 329 -3.26 30.01 -19.14
CA PRO A 329 -4.30 31.03 -19.32
C PRO A 329 -3.74 32.36 -19.83
N VAL A 330 -2.58 32.74 -19.31
CA VAL A 330 -1.84 33.91 -19.77
C VAL A 330 -0.40 33.49 -20.11
N LYS A 331 0.02 33.82 -21.35
CA LYS A 331 1.40 33.58 -21.79
C LYS A 331 1.79 34.70 -22.74
N ASN A 332 2.61 35.64 -22.25
CA ASN A 332 3.20 36.72 -23.03
C ASN A 332 4.68 36.90 -22.68
N LYS A 333 5.36 37.88 -23.25
CA LYS A 333 6.81 38.09 -23.08
C LYS A 333 7.22 38.34 -21.63
N ASN A 334 6.38 39.00 -20.84
CA ASN A 334 6.72 39.41 -19.47
C ASN A 334 6.04 38.58 -18.38
N PHE A 335 4.89 37.99 -18.69
CA PHE A 335 4.09 37.26 -17.71
C PHE A 335 3.61 35.91 -18.27
N GLN A 336 3.78 34.87 -17.45
CA GLN A 336 3.25 33.56 -17.72
C GLN A 336 2.52 33.05 -16.47
N TRP A 337 1.35 32.53 -16.69
CA TRP A 337 0.61 31.75 -15.70
C TRP A 337 0.40 30.34 -16.24
N ASN A 338 0.95 29.37 -15.54
CA ASN A 338 0.75 27.94 -15.80
C ASN A 338 -0.10 27.33 -14.69
N VAL A 339 -1.10 26.57 -15.08
CA VAL A 339 -1.96 25.79 -14.17
C VAL A 339 -1.86 24.34 -14.58
N THR A 340 -1.52 23.47 -13.61
CA THR A 340 -1.61 22.02 -13.78
C THR A 340 -2.60 21.48 -12.76
N ALA A 341 -3.61 20.75 -13.23
CA ALA A 341 -4.58 20.07 -12.38
C ALA A 341 -4.60 18.58 -12.72
N ASN A 342 -4.66 17.75 -11.70
CA ASN A 342 -4.91 16.31 -11.83
C ASN A 342 -6.10 15.91 -10.96
N TRP A 343 -6.82 14.91 -11.42
CA TRP A 343 -7.93 14.34 -10.68
C TRP A 343 -8.07 12.85 -11.01
N SER A 344 -8.35 12.04 -10.00
CA SER A 344 -8.52 10.60 -10.14
C SER A 344 -9.61 10.07 -9.24
N MET A 345 -10.34 9.08 -9.74
CA MET A 345 -11.32 8.31 -9.01
C MET A 345 -11.11 6.82 -9.32
N ASN A 346 -11.08 6.00 -8.28
CA ASN A 346 -11.07 4.53 -8.40
C ASN A 346 -12.19 3.92 -7.56
N LYS A 347 -12.93 2.99 -8.14
CA LYS A 347 -13.93 2.19 -7.43
C LYS A 347 -13.48 0.73 -7.43
N ASN A 348 -13.09 0.26 -6.26
CA ASN A 348 -12.77 -1.13 -6.00
C ASN A 348 -14.04 -1.93 -5.70
N ARG A 349 -14.14 -3.16 -6.21
CA ARG A 349 -15.26 -4.06 -5.95
C ARG A 349 -14.81 -5.51 -5.96
N ILE A 350 -15.22 -6.25 -4.94
CA ILE A 350 -15.07 -7.70 -4.85
C ILE A 350 -16.19 -8.32 -5.70
N MET A 351 -15.82 -9.08 -6.72
CA MET A 351 -16.76 -9.70 -7.66
C MET A 351 -17.14 -11.11 -7.25
N SER A 352 -16.18 -11.85 -6.69
CA SER A 352 -16.39 -13.19 -6.16
C SER A 352 -15.43 -13.47 -5.02
N LEU A 353 -15.83 -14.33 -4.11
CA LEU A 353 -15.03 -14.93 -3.05
C LEU A 353 -14.96 -16.45 -3.26
N PRO A 354 -14.01 -17.15 -2.60
CA PRO A 354 -14.01 -18.60 -2.56
C PRO A 354 -15.36 -19.19 -2.17
N ALA A 355 -15.73 -20.30 -2.81
CA ALA A 355 -17.00 -20.98 -2.51
C ALA A 355 -17.09 -21.50 -1.06
N GLU A 356 -15.94 -21.70 -0.44
CA GLU A 356 -15.77 -22.15 0.95
C GLU A 356 -16.38 -21.17 1.96
N PHE A 357 -16.50 -19.90 1.62
CA PHE A 357 -17.12 -18.90 2.50
C PHE A 357 -18.65 -18.92 2.42
N GLN A 358 -19.26 -19.66 1.47
CA GLN A 358 -20.73 -19.81 1.33
C GLN A 358 -21.51 -18.48 1.41
N GLY A 359 -20.86 -17.37 1.00
CA GLY A 359 -21.42 -16.02 1.08
C GLY A 359 -21.09 -15.26 2.37
N GLU A 360 -20.47 -15.89 3.36
CA GLU A 360 -20.04 -15.23 4.59
C GLU A 360 -18.87 -14.27 4.34
N PRO A 361 -18.75 -13.20 5.13
CA PRO A 361 -17.64 -12.26 5.04
C PRO A 361 -16.29 -12.91 5.32
N TYR A 362 -15.30 -12.66 4.47
CA TYR A 362 -13.92 -13.07 4.72
C TYR A 362 -13.12 -11.92 5.37
N THR A 363 -12.64 -12.12 6.58
CA THR A 363 -11.76 -11.16 7.25
C THR A 363 -10.35 -11.24 6.67
N MET A 364 -9.97 -10.25 5.87
CA MET A 364 -8.64 -10.14 5.25
C MET A 364 -7.57 -9.72 6.24
N GLY A 365 -7.95 -9.02 7.29
CA GLY A 365 -7.05 -8.53 8.32
C GLY A 365 -7.72 -7.60 9.31
N SER A 366 -6.99 -7.25 10.37
CA SER A 366 -7.49 -6.32 11.38
C SER A 366 -6.41 -5.33 11.81
N VAL A 367 -6.85 -4.15 12.23
CA VAL A 367 -6.01 -3.14 12.87
C VAL A 367 -6.32 -3.14 14.36
N GLY A 368 -5.32 -3.46 15.15
CA GLY A 368 -5.43 -3.50 16.61
C GLY A 368 -6.45 -4.53 17.13
N GLY A 369 -6.91 -5.50 16.32
CA GLY A 369 -7.90 -6.50 16.70
C GLY A 369 -9.32 -5.95 16.92
N VAL A 370 -9.64 -4.76 16.41
CA VAL A 370 -10.94 -4.10 16.61
C VAL A 370 -11.52 -3.52 15.31
N VAL A 371 -10.68 -3.07 14.38
CA VAL A 371 -11.10 -2.68 13.03
C VAL A 371 -10.81 -3.84 12.11
N PHE A 372 -11.84 -4.36 11.47
CA PHE A 372 -11.75 -5.50 10.57
C PHE A 372 -11.95 -5.04 9.14
N PHE A 373 -11.15 -5.59 8.23
CA PHE A 373 -11.35 -5.45 6.79
C PHE A 373 -11.99 -6.73 6.28
N ASN A 374 -13.29 -6.68 6.08
CA ASN A 374 -14.06 -7.84 5.65
C ASN A 374 -14.36 -7.77 4.16
N ALA A 375 -13.90 -8.78 3.44
CA ALA A 375 -14.27 -8.97 2.05
C ALA A 375 -15.70 -9.54 1.97
N VAL A 376 -16.59 -8.79 1.32
CA VAL A 376 -17.98 -9.19 1.03
C VAL A 376 -18.20 -9.03 -0.47
N VAL A 377 -18.87 -9.98 -1.11
CA VAL A 377 -19.21 -9.88 -2.54
C VAL A 377 -20.02 -8.62 -2.79
N GLY A 378 -19.59 -7.80 -3.74
CA GLY A 378 -20.19 -6.49 -4.03
C GLY A 378 -19.63 -5.33 -3.22
N GLY A 379 -18.93 -5.58 -2.11
CA GLY A 379 -18.20 -4.62 -1.30
C GLY A 379 -16.82 -4.28 -1.86
N SER A 380 -16.01 -3.60 -1.08
CA SER A 380 -14.66 -3.13 -1.40
C SER A 380 -13.63 -3.74 -0.45
N LEU A 381 -12.39 -3.93 -0.93
CA LEU A 381 -11.25 -4.30 -0.07
C LEU A 381 -10.95 -3.27 1.03
N GLY A 382 -11.40 -2.02 0.86
CA GLY A 382 -11.25 -0.95 1.85
C GLY A 382 -12.40 -0.85 2.85
N ASP A 383 -13.39 -1.74 2.80
CA ASP A 383 -14.53 -1.69 3.71
C ASP A 383 -14.09 -2.05 5.13
N MET A 384 -14.36 -1.13 6.06
CA MET A 384 -13.99 -1.20 7.46
C MET A 384 -15.22 -1.59 8.28
N TYR A 385 -15.04 -2.53 9.18
CA TYR A 385 -16.06 -3.03 10.09
C TYR A 385 -15.55 -2.95 11.53
N GLY A 386 -16.49 -2.78 12.46
CA GLY A 386 -16.20 -2.74 13.88
C GLY A 386 -17.44 -2.53 14.71
N TYR A 387 -17.31 -2.55 16.03
CA TYR A 387 -18.43 -2.24 16.91
C TYR A 387 -18.77 -0.75 16.86
N LYS A 388 -20.06 -0.46 16.93
CA LYS A 388 -20.64 0.88 16.99
C LYS A 388 -21.35 1.13 18.31
N LEU A 389 -21.70 2.38 18.55
CA LEU A 389 -22.70 2.72 19.55
C LEU A 389 -24.09 2.28 19.08
N GLN A 390 -25.00 2.01 19.99
CA GLN A 390 -26.40 1.84 19.67
C GLN A 390 -27.10 3.20 19.68
N TYR A 391 -28.04 3.37 18.77
CA TYR A 391 -28.82 4.59 18.61
C TYR A 391 -30.30 4.32 18.67
N ALA A 392 -31.03 5.22 19.31
CA ALA A 392 -32.48 5.27 19.25
C ALA A 392 -32.96 5.69 17.83
N PRO A 393 -34.23 5.47 17.47
CA PRO A 393 -34.76 5.84 16.16
C PRO A 393 -34.62 7.32 15.79
N ASP A 394 -34.49 8.20 16.78
CA ASP A 394 -34.25 9.65 16.62
C ASP A 394 -32.76 10.02 16.50
N GLY A 395 -31.86 9.02 16.54
CA GLY A 395 -30.42 9.21 16.41
C GLY A 395 -29.68 9.53 17.73
N GLN A 396 -30.35 9.52 18.86
CA GLN A 396 -29.69 9.69 20.16
C GLN A 396 -28.95 8.42 20.57
N VAL A 397 -27.78 8.59 21.22
CA VAL A 397 -27.00 7.46 21.77
C VAL A 397 -27.79 6.78 22.89
N ILE A 398 -27.84 5.45 22.86
CA ILE A 398 -28.45 4.65 23.92
C ILE A 398 -27.40 4.39 25.00
N PHE A 399 -27.80 4.64 26.25
CA PHE A 399 -27.05 4.31 27.46
C PHE A 399 -27.71 3.13 28.18
N GLY A 400 -26.90 2.32 28.84
CA GLY A 400 -27.39 1.28 29.77
C GLY A 400 -27.87 1.85 31.11
N SER A 401 -28.47 1.00 31.92
CA SER A 401 -28.88 1.34 33.31
C SER A 401 -27.72 1.71 34.23
N ASP A 402 -26.49 1.35 33.83
CA ASP A 402 -25.23 1.72 34.47
C ASP A 402 -24.73 3.13 34.10
N GLY A 403 -25.35 3.77 33.11
CA GLY A 403 -24.97 5.09 32.57
C GLY A 403 -23.83 5.05 31.57
N LEU A 404 -23.37 3.87 31.15
CA LEU A 404 -22.37 3.67 30.11
C LEU A 404 -23.06 3.42 28.76
N THR A 405 -22.31 3.56 27.67
CA THR A 405 -22.89 3.44 26.33
C THR A 405 -23.29 2.01 25.97
N ALA A 406 -24.50 1.84 25.45
CA ALA A 406 -24.88 0.59 24.78
C ALA A 406 -24.14 0.46 23.45
N LYS A 407 -23.68 -0.76 23.14
CA LYS A 407 -22.85 -1.05 21.97
C LYS A 407 -23.49 -2.12 21.15
N SER A 408 -23.24 -2.10 19.84
CA SER A 408 -23.67 -3.20 18.98
C SER A 408 -23.08 -4.53 19.48
N THR A 409 -23.87 -5.57 19.40
CA THR A 409 -23.44 -6.93 19.76
C THR A 409 -22.66 -7.58 18.61
N GLU A 410 -22.81 -7.05 17.41
CA GLU A 410 -22.18 -7.54 16.20
C GLU A 410 -21.29 -6.49 15.56
N ILE A 411 -20.39 -6.96 14.70
CA ILE A 411 -19.50 -6.13 13.91
C ILE A 411 -20.28 -5.56 12.72
N GLU A 412 -20.33 -4.24 12.63
CA GLU A 412 -21.04 -3.51 11.59
C GLU A 412 -20.11 -2.74 10.66
N TYR A 413 -20.60 -2.41 9.47
CA TYR A 413 -19.89 -1.53 8.53
C TYR A 413 -19.75 -0.12 9.12
N VAL A 414 -18.50 0.36 9.19
CA VAL A 414 -18.16 1.68 9.75
C VAL A 414 -17.84 2.69 8.65
N GLY A 415 -17.37 2.23 7.51
CA GLY A 415 -16.99 3.08 6.38
C GLY A 415 -15.96 2.42 5.47
N ASN A 416 -15.43 3.16 4.52
CA ASN A 416 -14.44 2.67 3.58
C ASN A 416 -13.13 3.48 3.73
N ALA A 417 -11.99 2.81 3.78
CA ALA A 417 -10.67 3.45 3.91
C ALA A 417 -10.22 4.17 2.62
N TYR A 418 -10.79 3.82 1.47
CA TYR A 418 -10.42 4.44 0.21
C TYR A 418 -11.13 5.78 0.00
N ALA A 419 -10.39 6.77 -0.49
CA ALA A 419 -10.98 8.03 -0.91
C ALA A 419 -11.90 7.83 -2.12
N LYS A 420 -12.98 8.60 -2.20
CA LYS A 420 -13.87 8.63 -3.36
C LYS A 420 -13.20 9.22 -4.58
N TRP A 421 -12.38 10.27 -4.38
CA TRP A 421 -11.53 10.86 -5.40
C TRP A 421 -10.33 11.58 -4.75
N ARG A 422 -9.29 11.79 -5.56
CA ARG A 422 -8.09 12.57 -5.21
C ARG A 422 -7.82 13.58 -6.30
N GLY A 423 -7.21 14.72 -5.94
CA GLY A 423 -6.85 15.74 -6.90
C GLY A 423 -5.73 16.64 -6.42
N GLY A 424 -5.06 17.25 -7.37
CA GLY A 424 -4.01 18.22 -7.13
C GLY A 424 -4.15 19.42 -8.05
N LEU A 425 -3.73 20.58 -7.58
CA LEU A 425 -3.73 21.82 -8.34
C LEU A 425 -2.41 22.54 -8.09
N GLN A 426 -1.64 22.73 -9.15
CA GLN A 426 -0.43 23.52 -9.12
C GLN A 426 -0.62 24.79 -9.94
N ASN A 427 -0.21 25.93 -9.38
CA ASN A 427 -0.13 27.21 -10.05
C ASN A 427 1.31 27.68 -10.07
N ALA A 428 1.76 28.16 -11.21
CA ALA A 428 3.07 28.78 -11.39
C ALA A 428 2.92 30.10 -12.17
N PHE A 429 3.38 31.17 -11.55
CA PHE A 429 3.39 32.51 -12.11
C PHE A 429 4.83 32.92 -12.34
N LYS A 430 5.13 33.43 -13.51
CA LYS A 430 6.42 34.02 -13.84
C LYS A 430 6.22 35.44 -14.37
N TYR A 431 6.80 36.39 -13.68
CA TYR A 431 6.83 37.79 -14.10
C TYR A 431 8.26 38.29 -14.18
N LYS A 432 8.78 38.46 -15.40
CA LYS A 432 10.18 38.82 -15.65
C LYS A 432 11.13 37.88 -14.88
N ASN A 433 11.80 38.43 -13.87
CA ASN A 433 12.79 37.71 -13.05
C ASN A 433 12.18 37.03 -11.79
N PHE A 434 10.91 37.28 -11.51
CA PHE A 434 10.20 36.66 -10.39
C PHE A 434 9.42 35.42 -10.84
N SER A 435 9.45 34.40 -10.00
CA SER A 435 8.60 33.21 -10.13
C SER A 435 7.94 32.93 -8.78
N LEU A 436 6.64 32.71 -8.79
CA LEU A 436 5.85 32.26 -7.65
C LEU A 436 5.16 30.96 -8.06
N SER A 437 5.30 29.92 -7.26
CA SER A 437 4.53 28.70 -7.46
C SER A 437 3.97 28.18 -6.13
N PHE A 438 2.80 27.58 -6.22
CA PHE A 438 2.20 26.85 -5.10
C PHE A 438 1.40 25.67 -5.60
N SER A 439 1.37 24.62 -4.78
CA SER A 439 0.62 23.40 -5.07
C SER A 439 -0.28 23.02 -3.90
N PHE A 440 -1.48 22.60 -4.26
CA PHE A 440 -2.44 21.98 -3.36
C PHE A 440 -2.65 20.52 -3.76
N ASP A 441 -2.85 19.66 -2.79
CA ASP A 441 -3.44 18.35 -3.00
C ASP A 441 -4.58 18.10 -2.03
N GLY A 442 -5.49 17.24 -2.41
CA GLY A 442 -6.62 16.88 -1.60
C GLY A 442 -7.23 15.55 -1.96
N GLN A 443 -7.98 15.02 -1.03
CA GLN A 443 -8.87 13.90 -1.27
C GLN A 443 -10.21 14.16 -0.62
N TYR A 444 -11.23 13.52 -1.17
CA TYR A 444 -12.57 13.54 -0.63
C TYR A 444 -13.03 12.13 -0.28
N GLY A 445 -13.59 11.97 0.91
CA GLY A 445 -14.00 10.69 1.45
C GLY A 445 -12.81 9.85 1.92
N GLY A 446 -13.09 8.62 2.26
CA GLY A 446 -12.23 7.74 3.01
C GLY A 446 -12.50 7.86 4.51
N ARG A 447 -12.17 6.81 5.24
CA ARG A 447 -12.29 6.79 6.70
C ARG A 447 -11.01 6.28 7.31
N VAL A 448 -10.60 6.87 8.43
CA VAL A 448 -9.39 6.49 9.18
C VAL A 448 -9.74 6.25 10.64
N TYR A 449 -9.33 5.11 11.17
CA TYR A 449 -9.39 4.83 12.60
C TYR A 449 -8.15 5.36 13.30
N SER A 450 -8.33 6.04 14.43
CA SER A 450 -7.24 6.60 15.21
C SER A 450 -7.13 5.94 16.59
N GLN A 451 -6.17 5.04 16.72
CA GLN A 451 -5.84 4.48 18.05
C GLN A 451 -5.26 5.52 19.00
N SER A 452 -4.57 6.53 18.46
CA SER A 452 -4.08 7.66 19.27
C SER A 452 -5.24 8.45 19.87
N HIS A 453 -6.31 8.70 19.08
CA HIS A 453 -7.50 9.39 19.59
C HIS A 453 -8.16 8.59 20.73
N HIS A 454 -8.35 7.27 20.56
CA HIS A 454 -8.83 6.40 21.62
C HIS A 454 -7.97 6.53 22.88
N LYS A 455 -6.66 6.30 22.78
CA LYS A 455 -5.75 6.32 23.93
C LYS A 455 -5.69 7.68 24.62
N MET A 456 -5.66 8.76 23.87
CA MET A 456 -5.64 10.12 24.42
C MET A 456 -6.98 10.50 25.07
N SER A 457 -8.11 10.03 24.53
CA SER A 457 -9.45 10.24 25.11
C SER A 457 -9.61 9.48 26.43
N GLU A 458 -9.25 8.18 26.42
CA GLU A 458 -9.26 7.32 27.61
C GLU A 458 -8.40 7.90 28.75
N GLN A 459 -7.26 8.50 28.40
CA GLN A 459 -6.31 9.11 29.33
C GLN A 459 -6.64 10.56 29.70
N GLY A 460 -7.74 11.11 29.19
CA GLY A 460 -8.14 12.50 29.47
C GLY A 460 -7.20 13.56 28.88
N LYS A 461 -6.54 13.29 27.75
CA LYS A 461 -5.52 14.17 27.13
C LYS A 461 -6.04 15.02 25.98
N LEU A 462 -7.30 14.86 25.57
CA LEU A 462 -7.92 15.64 24.50
C LEU A 462 -8.90 16.68 25.06
N THR A 463 -9.11 17.77 24.31
CA THR A 463 -9.95 18.90 24.73
C THR A 463 -11.40 18.50 25.05
N HIS A 464 -11.98 17.56 24.30
CA HIS A 464 -13.33 17.09 24.57
C HIS A 464 -13.45 16.40 25.95
N THR A 465 -12.36 15.89 26.52
CA THR A 465 -12.35 15.28 27.86
C THR A 465 -12.33 16.30 29.00
N LEU A 466 -12.33 17.61 28.70
CA LEU A 466 -12.45 18.66 29.70
C LEU A 466 -13.89 18.80 30.19
N VAL A 467 -14.88 18.39 29.39
CA VAL A 467 -16.31 18.48 29.77
C VAL A 467 -16.56 17.67 31.02
N GLY A 468 -17.20 18.32 31.99
CA GLY A 468 -17.54 17.75 33.30
C GLY A 468 -16.44 17.83 34.37
N ARG A 469 -15.21 18.30 34.04
CA ARG A 469 -14.14 18.43 35.04
C ARG A 469 -14.41 19.48 36.11
N ASP A 470 -15.25 20.47 35.81
CA ASP A 470 -15.67 21.49 36.76
C ASP A 470 -16.81 21.00 37.67
N ASN A 471 -17.34 19.80 37.46
CA ASN A 471 -18.34 19.21 38.32
C ASN A 471 -17.69 18.77 39.65
N PRO A 472 -18.14 19.33 40.83
CA PRO A 472 -17.54 19.01 42.12
C PRO A 472 -17.53 17.51 42.46
N ASN A 473 -18.50 16.76 41.93
CA ASN A 473 -18.62 15.33 42.19
C ASN A 473 -17.74 14.47 41.26
N GLY A 474 -17.02 15.08 40.30
CA GLY A 474 -16.20 14.35 39.30
C GLY A 474 -17.00 13.39 38.43
N THR A 475 -18.29 13.69 38.20
CA THR A 475 -19.22 12.85 37.45
C THR A 475 -19.76 13.58 36.20
N ILE A 476 -20.28 12.81 35.26
CA ILE A 476 -20.93 13.29 34.04
C ILE A 476 -22.15 12.41 33.74
N VAL A 477 -23.20 13.01 33.19
CA VAL A 477 -24.34 12.32 32.61
C VAL A 477 -24.16 12.35 31.10
N GLY A 478 -24.04 11.20 30.46
CA GLY A 478 -23.92 11.11 29.01
C GLY A 478 -25.18 11.59 28.31
N VAL A 479 -25.03 12.40 27.27
CA VAL A 479 -26.16 12.94 26.48
C VAL A 479 -26.74 11.86 25.60
N GLY A 480 -27.99 11.48 25.82
CA GLY A 480 -28.71 10.45 25.11
C GLY A 480 -29.87 9.86 25.91
N VAL A 481 -30.27 8.65 25.58
CA VAL A 481 -31.46 8.01 26.14
C VAL A 481 -31.15 6.63 26.73
N ILE A 482 -32.02 6.17 27.60
CA ILE A 482 -32.06 4.79 28.12
C ILE A 482 -33.27 4.11 27.51
N GLN A 483 -33.10 2.90 26.99
CA GLN A 483 -34.21 2.07 26.54
C GLN A 483 -34.91 1.38 27.71
N ASN A 484 -36.19 1.60 27.85
CA ASN A 484 -37.03 0.98 28.87
C ASN A 484 -37.45 -0.45 28.49
N ALA A 485 -37.91 -1.23 29.44
CA ALA A 485 -38.27 -2.64 29.26
C ALA A 485 -39.31 -2.90 28.13
N TYR A 486 -40.16 -1.92 27.82
CA TYR A 486 -41.19 -2.02 26.78
C TYR A 486 -40.78 -1.34 25.46
N GLY A 487 -39.46 -1.07 25.24
CA GLY A 487 -38.97 -0.50 23.98
C GLY A 487 -39.14 1.01 23.83
N SER A 488 -39.72 1.71 24.83
CA SER A 488 -39.75 3.17 24.86
C SER A 488 -38.41 3.74 25.33
N TYR A 489 -38.16 5.02 25.07
CA TYR A 489 -36.95 5.71 25.43
C TYR A 489 -37.21 6.86 26.41
N SER A 490 -36.32 7.03 27.36
CA SER A 490 -36.34 8.15 28.31
C SER A 490 -34.94 8.80 28.37
N PRO A 491 -34.84 10.10 28.68
CA PRO A 491 -33.53 10.76 28.81
C PRO A 491 -32.63 10.04 29.81
N ASN A 492 -31.35 9.90 29.46
CA ASN A 492 -30.34 9.39 30.39
C ASN A 492 -30.16 10.41 31.53
N THR A 493 -30.32 9.94 32.77
CA THR A 493 -30.10 10.75 33.99
C THR A 493 -29.02 10.14 34.87
N LYS A 494 -28.40 9.04 34.43
CA LYS A 494 -27.42 8.31 35.24
C LYS A 494 -26.07 8.98 35.17
N ALA A 495 -25.60 9.46 36.33
CA ALA A 495 -24.27 10.02 36.51
C ALA A 495 -23.24 8.90 36.67
N VAL A 496 -22.11 9.01 35.96
CA VAL A 496 -20.94 8.14 36.07
C VAL A 496 -19.68 8.97 36.26
N THR A 497 -18.60 8.36 36.76
CA THR A 497 -17.33 9.08 36.88
C THR A 497 -16.79 9.49 35.49
N LEU A 498 -16.10 10.62 35.44
CA LEU A 498 -15.48 11.11 34.21
C LEU A 498 -14.56 10.06 33.58
N THR A 499 -13.76 9.38 34.41
CA THR A 499 -12.86 8.32 33.95
C THR A 499 -13.63 7.18 33.30
N SER A 500 -14.70 6.69 33.92
CA SER A 500 -15.54 5.62 33.39
C SER A 500 -16.22 6.03 32.09
N TYR A 501 -16.74 7.27 32.03
CA TYR A 501 -17.40 7.79 30.82
C TYR A 501 -16.46 7.84 29.63
N TYR A 502 -15.30 8.49 29.76
CA TYR A 502 -14.38 8.67 28.66
C TYR A 502 -13.68 7.36 28.24
N ALA A 503 -13.37 6.50 29.22
CA ALA A 503 -12.83 5.16 28.93
C ALA A 503 -13.83 4.27 28.20
N ASP A 504 -15.13 4.40 28.50
CA ASP A 504 -16.18 3.62 27.85
C ASP A 504 -16.59 4.18 26.49
N TYR A 505 -16.90 5.48 26.40
CA TYR A 505 -17.39 6.12 25.17
C TYR A 505 -16.36 6.03 24.05
N TYR A 506 -15.08 6.27 24.36
CA TYR A 506 -13.96 6.23 23.42
C TYR A 506 -13.13 4.95 23.53
N ARG A 507 -13.66 3.89 24.14
CA ARG A 507 -12.92 2.63 24.24
C ARG A 507 -12.45 2.13 22.87
N ARG A 508 -11.36 1.36 22.86
CA ARG A 508 -10.73 0.84 21.64
C ARG A 508 -11.71 0.13 20.70
N ALA A 509 -12.64 -0.66 21.26
CA ALA A 509 -13.61 -1.40 20.47
C ALA A 509 -14.71 -0.52 19.84
N ASN A 510 -14.95 0.71 20.31
CA ASN A 510 -15.84 1.64 19.64
C ASN A 510 -15.14 2.24 18.41
N VAL A 511 -15.20 1.52 17.31
CA VAL A 511 -14.51 1.91 16.08
C VAL A 511 -15.13 3.19 15.52
N GLU A 512 -16.43 3.36 15.65
CA GLU A 512 -17.14 4.53 15.16
C GLU A 512 -16.66 5.83 15.80
N THR A 513 -16.56 5.89 17.14
CA THR A 513 -16.18 7.10 17.89
C THR A 513 -14.72 7.50 17.68
N ASN A 514 -13.89 6.56 17.23
CA ASN A 514 -12.47 6.75 16.96
C ASN A 514 -12.15 6.77 15.47
N SER A 515 -13.16 6.87 14.60
CA SER A 515 -13.00 6.90 13.14
C SER A 515 -13.43 8.24 12.57
N PHE A 516 -12.62 8.79 11.68
CA PHE A 516 -12.78 10.15 11.14
C PHE A 516 -12.87 10.12 9.61
N ASP A 517 -13.52 11.13 9.07
CA ASP A 517 -13.45 11.42 7.63
C ASP A 517 -12.00 11.77 7.28
N ALA A 518 -11.47 11.13 6.24
CA ALA A 518 -10.10 11.32 5.79
C ALA A 518 -9.98 12.37 4.68
N SER A 519 -11.03 13.16 4.42
CA SER A 519 -10.99 14.26 3.47
C SER A 519 -10.05 15.36 3.93
N TYR A 520 -9.27 15.88 3.02
CA TYR A 520 -8.40 17.02 3.29
C TYR A 520 -8.11 17.83 2.04
N LEU A 521 -7.73 19.09 2.24
CA LEU A 521 -7.07 19.96 1.28
C LEU A 521 -5.82 20.54 1.94
N LYS A 522 -4.65 20.35 1.34
CA LYS A 522 -3.36 20.79 1.89
C LYS A 522 -2.58 21.62 0.89
N LEU A 523 -2.04 22.75 1.36
CA LEU A 523 -0.96 23.45 0.67
C LEU A 523 0.32 22.62 0.88
N ARG A 524 0.89 22.08 -0.20
CA ARG A 524 2.09 21.23 -0.14
C ARG A 524 3.37 22.02 -0.28
N GLU A 525 3.32 23.00 -1.13
CA GLU A 525 4.50 23.75 -1.49
C GLU A 525 4.13 25.19 -1.84
N ALA A 526 4.95 26.14 -1.45
CA ALA A 526 4.90 27.51 -1.89
C ALA A 526 6.34 28.00 -2.09
N ASN A 527 6.68 28.36 -3.32
CA ASN A 527 8.02 28.81 -3.69
C ASN A 527 7.99 30.19 -4.29
N ILE A 528 8.91 31.05 -3.86
CA ILE A 528 9.22 32.33 -4.47
C ILE A 528 10.66 32.29 -4.94
N THR A 529 10.89 32.57 -6.22
CA THR A 529 12.23 32.57 -6.81
C THR A 529 12.50 33.89 -7.50
N PHE A 530 13.66 34.46 -7.27
CA PHE A 530 14.17 35.62 -7.98
C PHE A 530 15.42 35.26 -8.76
N TYR A 531 15.42 35.47 -10.06
CA TYR A 531 16.57 35.26 -10.94
C TYR A 531 17.37 36.54 -11.06
N PHE A 532 18.58 36.59 -10.53
CA PHE A 532 19.45 37.75 -10.68
C PHE A 532 19.80 37.97 -12.14
N PRO A 533 19.72 39.21 -12.63
CA PRO A 533 20.13 39.55 -13.99
C PRO A 533 21.61 39.19 -14.23
N LYS A 534 21.93 38.75 -15.45
CA LYS A 534 23.29 38.33 -15.83
C LYS A 534 24.40 39.35 -15.48
N PRO A 535 24.20 40.67 -15.60
CA PRO A 535 25.24 41.65 -15.24
C PRO A 535 25.65 41.61 -13.77
N ILE A 536 24.74 41.14 -12.87
CA ILE A 536 25.03 41.07 -11.42
C ILE A 536 25.80 39.78 -11.08
N VAL A 537 25.63 38.73 -11.89
CA VAL A 537 26.24 37.42 -11.65
C VAL A 537 27.64 37.30 -12.30
N GLN A 538 27.93 38.16 -13.27
CA GLN A 538 29.20 38.17 -14.01
C GLN A 538 30.18 39.25 -13.55
N SER A 539 29.84 40.07 -12.54
CA SER A 539 30.72 40.99 -11.84
C SER A 539 31.33 40.27 -10.59
#